data_6f7d12e22b4454e67b14489fc6fbcffa
#
_entry.id   6f7d12e22b4454e67b14489fc6fbcffa
#
_cell.length_a   1.000
_cell.length_b   1.000
_cell.length_c   1.000
_cell.angle_alpha   90.00
_cell.angle_beta   90.00
_cell.angle_gamma   90.00
#
_symmetry.space_group_name_H-M   'P 1'
#
loop_
_entity.id
_entity.type
_entity.pdbx_description
1 polymer ?
#
loop_
_entity_poly.entity_id
_entity_poly.type
_entity_poly.pdbx_seq_one_letter_code
_entity_poly.pdbx_strand_id
1 'polypeptide(L)'
;MQIFTRNINQWAVKPIDQEIATAFREAVSKANLKLVIAHDSYLINPASGDDTLRKKSIQGLVTELERADLLGIPWVVAHPGAAGEQDRTVAVNRAADGIIESLRKTKKLSSGILIETTAGQGTCLGDTFEEIAAMLHRIDKIKSLRERVAVCLDTCHVFAAGYPLQPKKSLDETIRQFDNTIGLSRLKVIHANDSKRELGSHVDRHEGIGQGEIGRAAFKLLVTHPKLKTVPFILETPKEGDDGKPDPKNDIRNIKLLRRLES
;
A
#
# COMPACT_ATOMS: atom_id res chain seq x y z
N MET A 1 -6.95 -7.36 -7.07
CA MET A 1 -5.69 -7.57 -7.81
C MET A 1 -4.89 -6.27 -7.79
N GLN A 2 -3.56 -6.34 -7.71
CA GLN A 2 -2.66 -5.19 -7.84
C GLN A 2 -1.77 -5.33 -9.06
N ILE A 3 -1.48 -4.21 -9.71
CA ILE A 3 -0.56 -4.13 -10.85
C ILE A 3 0.40 -2.95 -10.69
N PHE A 4 1.50 -3.00 -11.41
CA PHE A 4 2.32 -1.84 -11.69
C PHE A 4 1.95 -1.30 -13.07
N THR A 5 1.68 -0.01 -13.18
CA THR A 5 1.30 0.59 -14.47
C THR A 5 2.49 0.86 -15.38
N ARG A 6 3.72 0.76 -14.83
CA ARG A 6 5.00 0.96 -15.53
C ARG A 6 6.13 0.12 -14.93
N ASN A 7 7.32 0.18 -15.52
CA ASN A 7 8.50 -0.39 -14.91
C ASN A 7 8.88 0.38 -13.63
N ILE A 8 8.92 -0.35 -12.51
CA ILE A 8 9.15 0.22 -11.16
C ILE A 8 10.55 0.78 -10.94
N ASN A 9 11.51 0.41 -11.77
CA ASN A 9 12.91 0.80 -11.67
C ASN A 9 13.32 1.89 -12.67
N GLN A 10 12.35 2.51 -13.38
CA GLN A 10 12.61 3.52 -14.40
C GLN A 10 11.70 4.74 -14.23
N TRP A 11 12.30 5.93 -14.42
CA TRP A 11 11.53 7.17 -14.43
C TRP A 11 10.76 7.38 -15.73
N ALA A 12 11.34 6.95 -16.84
CA ALA A 12 10.70 7.05 -18.14
C ALA A 12 9.52 6.07 -18.24
N VAL A 13 8.41 6.54 -18.79
CA VAL A 13 7.21 5.76 -19.01
C VAL A 13 6.78 5.78 -20.46
N LYS A 14 6.37 4.62 -20.98
CA LYS A 14 5.69 4.56 -22.27
C LYS A 14 4.23 5.01 -22.09
N PRO A 15 3.67 5.81 -22.99
CA PRO A 15 2.25 6.14 -22.96
C PRO A 15 1.39 4.86 -22.98
N ILE A 16 0.24 4.92 -22.33
CA ILE A 16 -0.85 3.96 -22.53
C ILE A 16 -1.81 4.63 -23.51
N ASP A 17 -2.04 4.00 -24.65
CA ASP A 17 -3.06 4.49 -25.59
C ASP A 17 -4.47 4.08 -25.16
N GLN A 18 -5.47 4.69 -25.79
CA GLN A 18 -6.89 4.48 -25.44
C GLN A 18 -7.35 3.05 -25.76
N GLU A 19 -6.76 2.40 -26.77
CA GLU A 19 -7.09 1.03 -27.15
C GLU A 19 -6.65 0.05 -26.08
N ILE A 20 -5.39 0.15 -25.61
CA ILE A 20 -4.85 -0.64 -24.49
C ILE A 20 -5.69 -0.44 -23.23
N ALA A 21 -6.03 0.81 -22.91
CA ALA A 21 -6.82 1.13 -21.72
C ALA A 21 -8.24 0.51 -21.80
N THR A 22 -8.87 0.54 -22.97
CA THR A 22 -10.18 -0.07 -23.19
C THR A 22 -10.12 -1.58 -23.06
N ALA A 23 -9.16 -2.23 -23.74
CA ALA A 23 -8.95 -3.67 -23.65
C ALA A 23 -8.69 -4.13 -22.19
N PHE A 24 -7.93 -3.35 -21.42
CA PHE A 24 -7.70 -3.63 -20.01
C PHE A 24 -9.01 -3.61 -19.20
N ARG A 25 -9.82 -2.55 -19.33
CA ARG A 25 -11.10 -2.44 -18.62
C ARG A 25 -12.07 -3.58 -18.98
N GLU A 26 -12.13 -3.96 -20.26
CA GLU A 26 -12.91 -5.10 -20.72
C GLU A 26 -12.41 -6.43 -20.10
N ALA A 27 -11.11 -6.64 -20.06
CA ALA A 27 -10.51 -7.82 -19.44
C ALA A 27 -10.82 -7.90 -17.94
N VAL A 28 -10.72 -6.78 -17.20
CA VAL A 28 -11.09 -6.67 -15.77
C VAL A 28 -12.56 -7.04 -15.57
N SER A 29 -13.46 -6.49 -16.40
CA SER A 29 -14.89 -6.78 -16.36
C SER A 29 -15.17 -8.25 -16.66
N LYS A 30 -14.60 -8.80 -17.74
CA LYS A 30 -14.75 -10.21 -18.12
C LYS A 30 -14.24 -11.18 -17.06
N ALA A 31 -13.15 -10.84 -16.38
CA ALA A 31 -12.59 -11.61 -15.28
C ALA A 31 -13.39 -11.45 -13.97
N ASN A 32 -14.41 -10.59 -13.93
CA ASN A 32 -15.23 -10.27 -12.75
C ASN A 32 -14.36 -9.87 -11.51
N LEU A 33 -13.29 -9.13 -11.76
CA LEU A 33 -12.43 -8.63 -10.68
C LEU A 33 -13.14 -7.47 -9.97
N LYS A 34 -13.37 -7.62 -8.66
CA LYS A 34 -14.10 -6.63 -7.86
C LYS A 34 -13.32 -5.37 -7.60
N LEU A 35 -12.00 -5.49 -7.51
CA LEU A 35 -11.08 -4.38 -7.29
C LEU A 35 -9.76 -4.65 -8.00
N VAL A 36 -9.31 -3.66 -8.77
CA VAL A 36 -7.93 -3.56 -9.23
C VAL A 36 -7.36 -2.27 -8.67
N ILE A 37 -6.17 -2.33 -8.12
CA ILE A 37 -5.39 -1.17 -7.67
C ILE A 37 -4.05 -1.15 -8.40
N ALA A 38 -3.41 0.01 -8.44
CA ALA A 38 -2.02 0.15 -8.86
C ALA A 38 -1.12 0.37 -7.66
N HIS A 39 0.15 0.00 -7.77
CA HIS A 39 1.20 0.43 -6.86
C HIS A 39 2.16 1.36 -7.61
N ASP A 40 2.68 2.37 -6.93
CA ASP A 40 3.63 3.30 -7.52
C ASP A 40 5.05 2.69 -7.65
N SER A 41 5.96 3.44 -8.26
CA SER A 41 7.36 3.02 -8.43
C SER A 41 8.15 3.24 -7.15
N TYR A 42 9.00 2.30 -6.78
CA TYR A 42 9.94 2.40 -5.64
C TYR A 42 10.93 3.57 -5.72
N LEU A 43 11.04 4.21 -6.89
CA LEU A 43 11.87 5.42 -7.07
C LEU A 43 11.22 6.66 -6.46
N ILE A 44 9.92 6.62 -6.21
CA ILE A 44 9.13 7.77 -5.76
C ILE A 44 9.37 8.02 -4.27
N ASN A 45 9.86 9.21 -3.94
CA ASN A 45 10.02 9.68 -2.57
C ASN A 45 9.53 11.12 -2.44
N PRO A 46 8.23 11.35 -2.20
CA PRO A 46 7.67 12.70 -2.07
C PRO A 46 8.16 13.44 -0.83
N ALA A 47 8.75 12.72 0.14
CA ALA A 47 9.35 13.27 1.36
C ALA A 47 10.78 13.77 1.16
N SER A 48 11.43 13.46 0.03
CA SER A 48 12.85 13.72 -0.17
C SER A 48 13.28 15.13 0.21
N GLY A 49 14.43 15.23 0.89
CA GLY A 49 15.13 16.51 1.17
C GLY A 49 15.78 17.12 -0.07
N ASP A 50 16.12 16.28 -1.05
CA ASP A 50 16.57 16.73 -2.37
C ASP A 50 15.37 17.23 -3.18
N ASP A 51 15.33 18.52 -3.46
CA ASP A 51 14.24 19.15 -4.19
C ASP A 51 14.12 18.66 -5.65
N THR A 52 15.21 18.22 -6.28
CA THR A 52 15.20 17.65 -7.63
C THR A 52 14.51 16.28 -7.61
N LEU A 53 14.91 15.40 -6.69
CA LEU A 53 14.26 14.10 -6.51
C LEU A 53 12.81 14.25 -6.09
N ARG A 54 12.51 15.20 -5.19
CA ARG A 54 11.15 15.47 -4.74
C ARG A 54 10.24 15.93 -5.90
N LYS A 55 10.68 16.88 -6.72
CA LYS A 55 9.93 17.31 -7.91
C LYS A 55 9.67 16.16 -8.88
N LYS A 56 10.69 15.31 -9.11
CA LYS A 56 10.58 14.10 -9.92
C LYS A 56 9.58 13.10 -9.35
N SER A 57 9.58 12.92 -8.03
CA SER A 57 8.66 12.04 -7.30
C SER A 57 7.22 12.52 -7.39
N ILE A 58 6.97 13.81 -7.20
CA ILE A 58 5.64 14.42 -7.36
C ILE A 58 5.14 14.22 -8.80
N GLN A 59 6.00 14.45 -9.81
CA GLN A 59 5.62 14.19 -11.20
C GLN A 59 5.39 12.70 -11.45
N GLY A 60 6.14 11.82 -10.79
CA GLY A 60 5.91 10.38 -10.81
C GLY A 60 4.51 10.01 -10.29
N LEU A 61 4.12 10.53 -9.13
CA LEU A 61 2.76 10.32 -8.57
C LEU A 61 1.66 10.86 -9.49
N VAL A 62 1.87 12.03 -10.11
CA VAL A 62 0.93 12.57 -11.11
C VAL A 62 0.76 11.57 -12.26
N THR A 63 1.86 11.06 -12.79
CA THR A 63 1.84 10.09 -13.87
C THR A 63 1.15 8.79 -13.47
N GLU A 64 1.39 8.27 -12.24
CA GLU A 64 0.68 7.08 -11.74
C GLU A 64 -0.83 7.32 -11.64
N LEU A 65 -1.26 8.49 -11.13
CA LEU A 65 -2.67 8.84 -11.05
C LEU A 65 -3.34 8.97 -12.43
N GLU A 66 -2.66 9.60 -13.39
CA GLU A 66 -3.14 9.72 -14.78
C GLU A 66 -3.32 8.35 -15.44
N ARG A 67 -2.35 7.44 -15.25
CA ARG A 67 -2.39 6.09 -15.78
C ARG A 67 -3.46 5.24 -15.10
N ALA A 68 -3.58 5.34 -13.79
CA ALA A 68 -4.62 4.66 -13.02
C ALA A 68 -6.02 5.10 -13.49
N ASP A 69 -6.26 6.40 -13.61
CA ASP A 69 -7.53 6.95 -14.06
C ASP A 69 -7.90 6.48 -15.49
N LEU A 70 -6.93 6.53 -16.42
CA LEU A 70 -7.10 6.04 -17.78
C LEU A 70 -7.48 4.55 -17.82
N LEU A 71 -6.90 3.74 -16.94
CA LEU A 71 -7.20 2.30 -16.79
C LEU A 71 -8.50 2.03 -16.00
N GLY A 72 -9.13 3.05 -15.41
CA GLY A 72 -10.30 2.87 -14.55
C GLY A 72 -9.95 2.28 -13.17
N ILE A 73 -8.72 2.46 -12.72
CA ILE A 73 -8.20 2.01 -11.42
C ILE A 73 -8.46 3.09 -10.38
N PRO A 74 -9.19 2.82 -9.29
CA PRO A 74 -9.59 3.85 -8.32
C PRO A 74 -8.46 4.29 -7.40
N TRP A 75 -7.46 3.44 -7.16
CA TRP A 75 -6.44 3.69 -6.15
C TRP A 75 -5.03 3.36 -6.63
N VAL A 76 -4.10 4.24 -6.28
CA VAL A 76 -2.65 4.02 -6.37
C VAL A 76 -2.11 3.89 -4.95
N VAL A 77 -1.55 2.74 -4.61
CA VAL A 77 -0.80 2.55 -3.37
C VAL A 77 0.55 3.24 -3.50
N ALA A 78 0.93 3.97 -2.48
CA ALA A 78 2.19 4.70 -2.45
C ALA A 78 2.81 4.67 -1.04
N HIS A 79 4.09 4.35 -0.97
CA HIS A 79 4.87 4.58 0.24
C HIS A 79 5.02 6.08 0.49
N PRO A 80 4.98 6.55 1.75
CA PRO A 80 5.18 7.97 2.08
C PRO A 80 6.56 8.50 1.68
N GLY A 81 7.51 7.59 1.45
CA GLY A 81 8.91 7.90 1.17
C GLY A 81 9.80 7.73 2.40
N ALA A 82 10.97 8.33 2.35
CA ALA A 82 12.00 8.22 3.38
C ALA A 82 12.54 9.60 3.75
N ALA A 83 12.82 9.79 5.05
CA ALA A 83 13.32 11.06 5.59
C ALA A 83 14.75 11.38 5.15
N GLY A 84 15.61 10.35 4.94
CA GLY A 84 17.04 10.56 4.76
C GLY A 84 17.64 11.20 6.02
N GLU A 85 18.38 12.29 5.84
CA GLU A 85 19.01 13.05 6.93
C GLU A 85 18.11 14.14 7.53
N GLN A 86 16.88 14.30 7.03
CA GLN A 86 15.96 15.31 7.53
C GLN A 86 15.40 14.95 8.91
N ASP A 87 14.98 15.97 9.66
CA ASP A 87 14.05 15.78 10.78
C ASP A 87 12.81 15.02 10.29
N ARG A 88 12.41 14.00 11.07
CA ARG A 88 11.34 13.08 10.68
C ARG A 88 9.99 13.78 10.55
N THR A 89 9.69 14.75 11.42
CA THR A 89 8.45 15.54 11.36
C THR A 89 8.42 16.42 10.11
N VAL A 90 9.55 16.99 9.74
CA VAL A 90 9.69 17.78 8.49
C VAL A 90 9.44 16.87 7.28
N ALA A 91 10.03 15.67 7.27
CA ALA A 91 9.86 14.72 6.18
C ALA A 91 8.40 14.23 6.04
N VAL A 92 7.70 13.94 7.15
CA VAL A 92 6.27 13.59 7.18
C VAL A 92 5.42 14.71 6.56
N ASN A 93 5.69 15.97 6.93
CA ASN A 93 5.00 17.12 6.34
C ASN A 93 5.29 17.25 4.83
N ARG A 94 6.55 17.04 4.41
CA ARG A 94 6.95 17.07 2.99
C ARG A 94 6.25 15.96 2.19
N ALA A 95 6.11 14.75 2.74
CA ALA A 95 5.36 13.66 2.13
C ALA A 95 3.90 14.08 1.87
N ALA A 96 3.22 14.59 2.90
CA ALA A 96 1.85 15.06 2.78
C ALA A 96 1.70 16.19 1.75
N ASP A 97 2.63 17.16 1.74
CA ASP A 97 2.63 18.25 0.75
C ASP A 97 2.85 17.74 -0.67
N GLY A 98 3.71 16.72 -0.86
CA GLY A 98 3.92 16.08 -2.16
C GLY A 98 2.67 15.38 -2.67
N ILE A 99 1.96 14.66 -1.80
CA ILE A 99 0.65 14.05 -2.11
C ILE A 99 -0.37 15.12 -2.48
N ILE A 100 -0.48 16.20 -1.68
CA ILE A 100 -1.38 17.33 -1.94
C ILE A 100 -1.10 17.94 -3.32
N GLU A 101 0.16 18.19 -3.63
CA GLU A 101 0.55 18.77 -4.92
C GLU A 101 0.19 17.86 -6.08
N SER A 102 0.44 16.56 -5.96
CA SER A 102 0.10 15.57 -6.99
C SER A 102 -1.41 15.51 -7.25
N LEU A 103 -2.21 15.50 -6.18
CA LEU A 103 -3.68 15.48 -6.28
C LEU A 103 -4.26 16.79 -6.83
N ARG A 104 -3.65 17.94 -6.54
CA ARG A 104 -4.04 19.23 -7.13
C ARG A 104 -3.78 19.29 -8.63
N LYS A 105 -2.64 18.76 -9.08
CA LYS A 105 -2.29 18.66 -10.52
C LYS A 105 -3.26 17.74 -11.26
N THR A 106 -3.81 16.76 -10.57
CA THR A 106 -4.75 15.75 -11.10
C THR A 106 -6.19 15.96 -10.63
N LYS A 107 -6.60 17.20 -10.35
CA LYS A 107 -7.91 17.53 -9.76
C LYS A 107 -9.14 17.09 -10.57
N LYS A 108 -8.97 16.78 -11.87
CA LYS A 108 -10.04 16.31 -12.76
C LYS A 108 -10.17 14.80 -12.79
N LEU A 109 -9.23 14.07 -12.19
CA LEU A 109 -9.19 12.62 -12.16
C LEU A 109 -9.97 12.08 -10.95
N SER A 110 -10.49 10.88 -11.08
CA SER A 110 -11.21 10.16 -10.03
C SER A 110 -10.29 9.31 -9.16
N SER A 111 -9.15 8.86 -9.69
CA SER A 111 -8.17 8.05 -8.95
C SER A 111 -7.59 8.78 -7.75
N GLY A 112 -7.38 8.05 -6.67
CA GLY A 112 -6.82 8.54 -5.42
C GLY A 112 -5.55 7.79 -5.00
N ILE A 113 -4.99 8.17 -3.85
CA ILE A 113 -3.78 7.58 -3.27
C ILE A 113 -4.16 6.82 -1.99
N LEU A 114 -3.64 5.60 -1.86
CA LEU A 114 -3.59 4.88 -0.60
C LEU A 114 -2.18 5.05 -0.02
N ILE A 115 -2.07 5.77 1.10
CA ILE A 115 -0.82 5.83 1.84
C ILE A 115 -0.62 4.48 2.51
N GLU A 116 0.48 3.83 2.22
CA GLU A 116 0.78 2.52 2.78
C GLU A 116 1.55 2.63 4.09
N THR A 117 1.20 1.79 5.06
CA THR A 117 2.03 1.58 6.25
C THR A 117 3.34 0.91 5.84
N THR A 118 4.45 1.25 6.47
CA THR A 118 5.78 0.71 6.16
C THR A 118 6.40 0.01 7.36
N ALA A 119 7.43 -0.79 7.12
CA ALA A 119 8.18 -1.46 8.18
C ALA A 119 9.11 -0.53 8.99
N GLY A 120 9.32 0.70 8.52
CA GLY A 120 10.30 1.62 9.12
C GLY A 120 11.75 1.25 8.80
N GLN A 121 12.00 0.50 7.72
CA GLN A 121 13.35 0.12 7.33
C GLN A 121 14.18 1.37 6.99
N GLY A 122 15.33 1.52 7.62
CA GLY A 122 16.20 2.69 7.45
C GLY A 122 15.51 3.98 7.92
N THR A 123 15.17 4.87 7.00
CA THR A 123 14.50 6.15 7.29
C THR A 123 13.11 6.24 6.65
N CYS A 124 12.52 5.10 6.27
CA CYS A 124 11.17 5.05 5.70
C CYS A 124 10.14 5.63 6.69
N LEU A 125 9.20 6.41 6.16
CA LEU A 125 8.11 7.02 6.89
C LEU A 125 6.87 6.13 6.87
N GLY A 126 5.96 6.30 7.84
CA GLY A 126 4.68 5.59 7.87
C GLY A 126 4.75 4.25 8.60
N ASP A 127 5.78 4.01 9.41
CA ASP A 127 5.88 2.85 10.29
C ASP A 127 5.06 3.03 11.59
N THR A 128 4.64 4.25 11.91
CA THR A 128 3.70 4.50 13.00
C THR A 128 2.35 5.00 12.47
N PHE A 129 1.27 4.62 13.15
CA PHE A 129 -0.07 5.10 12.79
C PHE A 129 -0.19 6.61 12.95
N GLU A 130 0.57 7.20 13.88
CA GLU A 130 0.64 8.64 14.13
C GLU A 130 1.21 9.41 12.93
N GLU A 131 2.21 8.88 12.24
CA GLU A 131 2.76 9.53 11.03
C GLU A 131 1.75 9.50 9.88
N ILE A 132 1.08 8.36 9.66
CA ILE A 132 0.01 8.26 8.67
C ILE A 132 -1.12 9.25 9.01
N ALA A 133 -1.54 9.30 10.27
CA ALA A 133 -2.57 10.22 10.73
C ALA A 133 -2.16 11.70 10.56
N ALA A 134 -0.91 12.05 10.83
CA ALA A 134 -0.39 13.40 10.62
C ALA A 134 -0.45 13.82 9.14
N MET A 135 -0.09 12.91 8.22
CA MET A 135 -0.22 13.15 6.78
C MET A 135 -1.69 13.34 6.38
N LEU A 136 -2.58 12.44 6.81
CA LEU A 136 -4.01 12.53 6.54
C LEU A 136 -4.61 13.83 7.10
N HIS A 137 -4.28 14.19 8.35
CA HIS A 137 -4.76 15.43 8.97
C HIS A 137 -4.35 16.67 8.16
N ARG A 138 -3.12 16.70 7.64
CA ARG A 138 -2.64 17.79 6.79
C ARG A 138 -3.39 17.85 5.46
N ILE A 139 -3.66 16.71 4.83
CA ILE A 139 -4.40 16.61 3.57
C ILE A 139 -5.89 16.99 3.77
N ASP A 140 -6.49 16.54 4.86
CA ASP A 140 -7.91 16.75 5.18
C ASP A 140 -8.31 18.24 5.39
N LYS A 141 -7.32 19.11 5.65
CA LYS A 141 -7.55 20.58 5.64
C LYS A 141 -8.02 21.07 4.28
N ILE A 142 -7.80 20.29 3.22
CA ILE A 142 -8.24 20.58 1.86
C ILE A 142 -9.41 19.66 1.51
N LYS A 143 -10.64 20.11 1.82
CA LYS A 143 -11.87 19.30 1.71
C LYS A 143 -12.01 18.55 0.37
N SER A 144 -11.60 19.17 -0.75
CA SER A 144 -11.69 18.56 -2.09
C SER A 144 -10.74 17.39 -2.32
N LEU A 145 -9.74 17.16 -1.44
CA LEU A 145 -8.80 16.07 -1.56
C LEU A 145 -9.10 14.90 -0.63
N ARG A 146 -9.94 15.14 0.39
CA ARG A 146 -10.22 14.18 1.47
C ARG A 146 -10.66 12.80 0.98
N GLU A 147 -11.54 12.76 -0.03
CA GLU A 147 -12.08 11.51 -0.56
C GLU A 147 -11.12 10.80 -1.54
N ARG A 148 -10.03 11.47 -1.90
CA ARG A 148 -9.00 10.94 -2.80
C ARG A 148 -7.75 10.43 -2.07
N VAL A 149 -7.78 10.38 -0.74
CA VAL A 149 -6.68 9.80 0.06
C VAL A 149 -7.26 8.87 1.11
N ALA A 150 -6.67 7.70 1.20
CA ALA A 150 -7.02 6.68 2.19
C ALA A 150 -5.76 5.88 2.57
N VAL A 151 -5.90 4.71 3.15
CA VAL A 151 -4.79 3.92 3.71
C VAL A 151 -4.82 2.50 3.17
N CYS A 152 -3.64 1.97 2.84
CA CYS A 152 -3.32 0.57 2.69
C CYS A 152 -2.56 0.11 3.93
N LEU A 153 -3.02 -0.96 4.58
CA LEU A 153 -2.32 -1.58 5.69
C LEU A 153 -1.61 -2.84 5.19
N ASP A 154 -0.27 -2.88 5.28
CA ASP A 154 0.50 -4.09 5.00
C ASP A 154 0.77 -4.86 6.29
N THR A 155 0.43 -6.16 6.32
CA THR A 155 0.56 -7.01 7.51
C THR A 155 2.03 -7.29 7.87
N CYS A 156 2.91 -7.44 6.89
CA CYS A 156 4.35 -7.57 7.12
C CYS A 156 4.92 -6.27 7.69
N HIS A 157 4.55 -5.13 7.10
CA HIS A 157 5.05 -3.83 7.50
C HIS A 157 4.66 -3.47 8.94
N VAL A 158 3.37 -3.56 9.29
CA VAL A 158 2.94 -3.24 10.65
C VAL A 158 3.53 -4.21 11.68
N PHE A 159 3.67 -5.50 11.33
CA PHE A 159 4.32 -6.47 12.20
C PHE A 159 5.80 -6.12 12.42
N ALA A 160 6.54 -5.84 11.34
CA ALA A 160 7.93 -5.42 11.43
C ALA A 160 8.10 -4.08 12.15
N ALA A 161 7.12 -3.17 12.08
CA ALA A 161 7.10 -1.92 12.83
C ALA A 161 6.75 -2.07 14.32
N GLY A 162 6.39 -3.29 14.78
CA GLY A 162 6.15 -3.57 16.19
C GLY A 162 4.68 -3.69 16.60
N TYR A 163 3.74 -3.74 15.65
CA TYR A 163 2.33 -3.97 15.92
C TYR A 163 1.99 -5.47 15.86
N PRO A 164 1.69 -6.13 17.00
CA PRO A 164 1.47 -7.57 17.02
C PRO A 164 0.13 -7.93 16.39
N LEU A 165 0.14 -9.00 15.57
CA LEU A 165 -1.04 -9.51 14.87
C LEU A 165 -1.60 -10.79 15.49
N GLN A 166 -0.98 -11.28 16.56
CA GLN A 166 -1.43 -12.38 17.43
C GLN A 166 -0.82 -12.23 18.83
N PRO A 167 -1.40 -12.85 19.89
CA PRO A 167 -2.70 -13.54 19.88
C PRO A 167 -3.87 -12.56 19.64
N LYS A 168 -5.12 -13.09 19.60
CA LYS A 168 -6.33 -12.28 19.30
C LYS A 168 -6.40 -10.97 20.08
N LYS A 169 -6.10 -10.96 21.38
CA LYS A 169 -6.12 -9.76 22.22
C LYS A 169 -5.15 -8.68 21.69
N SER A 170 -3.98 -9.08 21.23
CA SER A 170 -2.98 -8.15 20.68
C SER A 170 -3.40 -7.62 19.32
N LEU A 171 -3.98 -8.46 18.45
CA LEU A 171 -4.58 -8.00 17.20
C LEU A 171 -5.71 -7.00 17.44
N ASP A 172 -6.65 -7.32 18.34
CA ASP A 172 -7.77 -6.42 18.70
C ASP A 172 -7.22 -5.06 19.17
N GLU A 173 -6.11 -5.04 19.92
CA GLU A 173 -5.44 -3.82 20.37
C GLU A 173 -4.80 -3.06 19.21
N THR A 174 -4.07 -3.74 18.33
CA THR A 174 -3.49 -3.13 17.11
C THR A 174 -4.56 -2.48 16.25
N ILE A 175 -5.69 -3.19 16.01
CA ILE A 175 -6.82 -2.67 15.24
C ILE A 175 -7.49 -1.48 15.96
N ARG A 176 -7.58 -1.53 17.31
CA ARG A 176 -8.10 -0.40 18.09
C ARG A 176 -7.20 0.83 18.01
N GLN A 177 -5.88 0.65 18.06
CA GLN A 177 -4.92 1.75 17.88
C GLN A 177 -5.07 2.36 16.48
N PHE A 178 -5.12 1.54 15.44
CA PHE A 178 -5.37 2.01 14.07
C PHE A 178 -6.68 2.81 13.97
N ASP A 179 -7.77 2.29 14.54
CA ASP A 179 -9.09 2.92 14.50
C ASP A 179 -9.11 4.27 15.23
N ASN A 180 -8.47 4.35 16.40
CA ASN A 180 -8.41 5.58 17.20
C ASN A 180 -7.50 6.66 16.57
N THR A 181 -6.46 6.26 15.84
CA THR A 181 -5.45 7.18 15.32
C THR A 181 -5.76 7.61 13.88
N ILE A 182 -6.12 6.66 13.03
CA ILE A 182 -6.38 6.88 11.59
C ILE A 182 -7.88 6.82 11.26
N GLY A 183 -8.59 5.87 11.89
CA GLY A 183 -9.98 5.54 11.59
C GLY A 183 -10.10 4.43 10.54
N LEU A 184 -10.86 3.36 10.87
CA LEU A 184 -11.08 2.23 9.96
C LEU A 184 -11.81 2.60 8.67
N SER A 185 -12.55 3.70 8.64
CA SER A 185 -13.19 4.20 7.41
C SER A 185 -12.19 4.57 6.31
N ARG A 186 -10.94 4.87 6.70
CA ARG A 186 -9.83 5.18 5.80
C ARG A 186 -9.14 3.93 5.25
N LEU A 187 -9.31 2.77 5.87
CA LEU A 187 -8.70 1.52 5.41
C LEU A 187 -9.45 1.00 4.18
N LYS A 188 -8.80 0.97 3.02
CA LYS A 188 -9.40 0.51 1.76
C LYS A 188 -8.86 -0.82 1.27
N VAL A 189 -7.63 -1.15 1.62
CA VAL A 189 -6.94 -2.37 1.20
C VAL A 189 -6.04 -2.86 2.34
N ILE A 190 -5.91 -4.16 2.46
CA ILE A 190 -4.90 -4.82 3.28
C ILE A 190 -3.97 -5.58 2.34
N HIS A 191 -2.67 -5.27 2.35
CA HIS A 191 -1.67 -6.14 1.80
C HIS A 191 -1.44 -7.30 2.76
N ALA A 192 -1.73 -8.51 2.30
CA ALA A 192 -1.62 -9.72 3.09
C ALA A 192 -0.29 -10.41 2.79
N ASN A 193 0.71 -10.11 3.59
CA ASN A 193 2.06 -10.62 3.46
C ASN A 193 2.52 -11.17 4.80
N ASP A 194 3.09 -12.39 4.83
CA ASP A 194 3.78 -12.88 6.01
C ASP A 194 5.17 -12.21 6.10
N SER A 195 5.83 -12.30 7.22
CA SER A 195 7.12 -11.66 7.45
C SER A 195 8.22 -12.71 7.63
N LYS A 196 9.34 -12.55 6.92
CA LYS A 196 10.56 -13.33 7.19
C LYS A 196 11.29 -12.94 8.47
N ARG A 197 10.86 -11.82 9.10
CA ARG A 197 11.54 -11.26 10.26
C ARG A 197 10.56 -11.12 11.42
N GLU A 198 11.13 -11.09 12.61
CA GLU A 198 10.42 -10.99 13.89
C GLU A 198 9.69 -9.66 14.05
N LEU A 199 8.78 -9.64 15.01
CA LEU A 199 8.05 -8.46 15.46
C LEU A 199 9.03 -7.34 15.88
N GLY A 200 8.82 -6.14 15.34
CA GLY A 200 9.64 -4.98 15.68
C GLY A 200 11.04 -4.98 15.06
N SER A 201 11.26 -5.80 14.04
CA SER A 201 12.57 -5.88 13.35
C SER A 201 12.91 -4.66 12.50
N HIS A 202 11.91 -3.89 12.10
CA HIS A 202 12.04 -2.81 11.11
C HIS A 202 12.66 -3.26 9.78
N VAL A 203 12.40 -4.52 9.37
CA VAL A 203 12.92 -5.09 8.12
C VAL A 203 11.76 -5.53 7.23
N ASP A 204 11.69 -4.92 6.06
CA ASP A 204 10.70 -5.26 5.03
C ASP A 204 11.18 -6.48 4.23
N ARG A 205 10.64 -7.64 4.56
CA ARG A 205 10.90 -8.91 3.86
C ARG A 205 9.66 -9.79 3.90
N HIS A 206 8.91 -9.77 2.81
CA HIS A 206 7.70 -10.57 2.65
C HIS A 206 7.97 -12.06 2.56
N GLU A 207 7.02 -12.85 3.07
CA GLU A 207 7.00 -14.30 2.98
C GLU A 207 5.61 -14.80 2.54
N GLY A 208 5.53 -16.06 2.12
CA GLY A 208 4.27 -16.73 1.81
C GLY A 208 3.39 -16.88 3.05
N ILE A 209 2.08 -16.78 2.88
CA ILE A 209 1.11 -16.83 3.98
C ILE A 209 1.29 -18.08 4.85
N GLY A 210 1.52 -17.87 6.14
CA GLY A 210 1.73 -18.92 7.13
C GLY A 210 3.08 -19.61 7.07
N GLN A 211 4.05 -19.00 6.38
CA GLN A 211 5.44 -19.50 6.24
C GLN A 211 6.47 -18.63 6.97
N GLY A 212 6.05 -17.47 7.46
CA GLY A 212 6.88 -16.51 8.20
C GLY A 212 6.52 -16.42 9.67
N GLU A 213 7.02 -15.36 10.31
CA GLU A 213 6.93 -15.09 11.74
C GLU A 213 5.53 -14.61 12.18
N ILE A 214 4.73 -14.03 11.28
CA ILE A 214 3.33 -13.69 11.56
C ILE A 214 2.53 -14.97 11.75
N GLY A 215 2.71 -15.92 10.85
CA GLY A 215 2.18 -17.27 10.95
C GLY A 215 0.68 -17.39 10.66
N ARG A 216 0.28 -18.63 10.39
CA ARG A 216 -1.07 -19.00 9.94
C ARG A 216 -2.17 -18.60 10.91
N ALA A 217 -1.90 -18.66 12.23
CA ALA A 217 -2.90 -18.33 13.24
C ALA A 217 -3.33 -16.86 13.19
N ALA A 218 -2.36 -15.95 12.97
CA ALA A 218 -2.64 -14.52 12.81
C ALA A 218 -3.46 -14.26 11.54
N PHE A 219 -3.15 -14.89 10.40
CA PHE A 219 -3.95 -14.73 9.19
C PHE A 219 -5.38 -15.21 9.35
N LYS A 220 -5.61 -16.30 10.12
CA LYS A 220 -6.97 -16.70 10.48
C LYS A 220 -7.70 -15.60 11.26
N LEU A 221 -7.03 -15.02 12.25
CA LEU A 221 -7.62 -13.92 13.04
C LEU A 221 -7.92 -12.69 12.15
N LEU A 222 -7.00 -12.34 11.23
CA LEU A 222 -7.16 -11.20 10.32
C LEU A 222 -8.36 -11.36 9.38
N VAL A 223 -8.46 -12.49 8.65
CA VAL A 223 -9.52 -12.67 7.65
C VAL A 223 -10.90 -12.89 8.27
N THR A 224 -10.96 -13.34 9.54
CA THR A 224 -12.22 -13.52 10.28
C THR A 224 -12.56 -12.34 11.18
N HIS A 225 -11.70 -11.32 11.27
CA HIS A 225 -11.92 -10.19 12.17
C HIS A 225 -13.14 -9.35 11.73
N PRO A 226 -14.14 -9.11 12.62
CA PRO A 226 -15.41 -8.47 12.23
C PRO A 226 -15.24 -7.10 11.56
N LYS A 227 -14.23 -6.34 11.96
CA LYS A 227 -13.95 -5.00 11.42
C LYS A 227 -13.12 -5.02 10.12
N LEU A 228 -12.49 -6.13 9.75
CA LEU A 228 -11.61 -6.26 8.59
C LEU A 228 -12.18 -7.11 7.46
N LYS A 229 -13.12 -8.00 7.74
CA LYS A 229 -13.67 -8.99 6.79
C LYS A 229 -14.26 -8.42 5.51
N THR A 230 -14.60 -7.13 5.48
CA THR A 230 -15.12 -6.44 4.29
C THR A 230 -14.04 -5.68 3.52
N VAL A 231 -12.83 -5.58 4.07
CA VAL A 231 -11.70 -4.93 3.43
C VAL A 231 -11.03 -5.92 2.47
N PRO A 232 -10.75 -5.55 1.22
CA PRO A 232 -10.05 -6.42 0.28
C PRO A 232 -8.63 -6.74 0.76
N PHE A 233 -8.26 -8.05 0.71
CA PHE A 233 -6.91 -8.53 0.94
C PHE A 233 -6.21 -8.76 -0.39
N ILE A 234 -5.00 -8.24 -0.56
CA ILE A 234 -4.17 -8.37 -1.77
C ILE A 234 -2.80 -8.90 -1.39
N LEU A 235 -2.28 -9.85 -2.17
CA LEU A 235 -0.99 -10.50 -1.93
C LEU A 235 0.14 -9.76 -2.65
N GLU A 236 1.26 -9.60 -1.95
CA GLU A 236 2.57 -9.21 -2.51
C GLU A 236 3.66 -10.22 -2.10
N THR A 237 3.23 -11.42 -1.78
CA THR A 237 4.11 -12.53 -1.40
C THR A 237 5.11 -12.86 -2.51
N PRO A 238 6.28 -13.45 -2.17
CA PRO A 238 7.28 -13.85 -3.16
C PRO A 238 6.70 -14.66 -4.30
N LYS A 239 7.08 -14.31 -5.53
CA LYS A 239 6.60 -14.95 -6.77
C LYS A 239 7.50 -16.09 -7.23
N GLU A 240 8.74 -16.11 -6.76
CA GLU A 240 9.72 -17.12 -7.16
C GLU A 240 9.43 -18.46 -6.50
N GLY A 241 9.60 -19.53 -7.27
CA GLY A 241 9.68 -20.89 -6.77
C GLY A 241 11.08 -21.22 -6.22
N ASP A 242 11.27 -22.45 -5.80
CA ASP A 242 12.55 -22.93 -5.23
C ASP A 242 13.73 -22.82 -6.23
N ASP A 243 13.45 -22.74 -7.52
CA ASP A 243 14.44 -22.54 -8.59
C ASP A 243 14.74 -21.06 -8.90
N GLY A 244 14.16 -20.12 -8.13
CA GLY A 244 14.30 -18.67 -8.31
C GLY A 244 13.55 -18.11 -9.51
N LYS A 245 12.68 -18.90 -10.17
CA LYS A 245 11.85 -18.44 -11.28
C LYS A 245 10.43 -18.14 -10.82
N PRO A 246 9.69 -17.25 -11.53
CA PRO A 246 8.30 -17.00 -11.22
C PRO A 246 7.45 -18.27 -11.24
N ASP A 247 6.81 -18.60 -10.12
CA ASP A 247 5.86 -19.71 -10.01
C ASP A 247 4.47 -19.21 -9.59
N PRO A 248 3.49 -19.18 -10.52
CA PRO A 248 2.13 -18.75 -10.21
C PRO A 248 1.43 -19.64 -9.19
N LYS A 249 1.95 -20.85 -8.92
CA LYS A 249 1.41 -21.73 -7.87
C LYS A 249 1.53 -21.13 -6.49
N ASN A 250 2.51 -20.24 -6.25
CA ASN A 250 2.67 -19.55 -4.97
C ASN A 250 1.47 -18.65 -4.65
N ASP A 251 1.02 -17.83 -5.59
CA ASP A 251 -0.19 -17.01 -5.41
C ASP A 251 -1.43 -17.89 -5.21
N ILE A 252 -1.58 -18.94 -6.02
CA ILE A 252 -2.71 -19.87 -5.92
C ILE A 252 -2.73 -20.55 -4.54
N ARG A 253 -1.58 -20.96 -4.02
CA ARG A 253 -1.45 -21.57 -2.68
C ARG A 253 -1.88 -20.58 -1.60
N ASN A 254 -1.36 -19.36 -1.63
CA ASN A 254 -1.63 -18.33 -0.65
C ASN A 254 -3.12 -17.91 -0.66
N ILE A 255 -3.73 -17.73 -1.83
CA ILE A 255 -5.15 -17.43 -1.98
C ILE A 255 -6.02 -18.58 -1.44
N LYS A 256 -5.68 -19.85 -1.79
CA LYS A 256 -6.41 -21.01 -1.30
C LYS A 256 -6.30 -21.16 0.21
N LEU A 257 -5.14 -20.81 0.79
CA LEU A 257 -4.96 -20.83 2.24
C LEU A 257 -5.83 -19.77 2.92
N LEU A 258 -5.77 -18.50 2.48
CA LEU A 258 -6.60 -17.43 3.06
C LEU A 258 -8.09 -17.75 2.99
N ARG A 259 -8.60 -18.27 1.87
CA ARG A 259 -10.00 -18.68 1.72
C ARG A 259 -10.39 -19.81 2.69
N ARG A 260 -9.49 -20.76 2.95
CA ARG A 260 -9.73 -21.81 3.96
C ARG A 260 -9.70 -21.30 5.39
N LEU A 261 -8.98 -20.22 5.65
CA LEU A 261 -8.91 -19.61 6.97
C LEU A 261 -10.13 -18.72 7.26
N GLU A 262 -10.77 -18.19 6.21
CA GLU A 262 -11.99 -17.40 6.28
C GLU A 262 -13.23 -18.26 6.63
N SER A 263 -13.27 -19.52 6.16
CA SER A 263 -14.32 -20.52 6.44
C SER A 263 -14.19 -21.11 7.85
#